data_0dc237fe1ab925fa10ac95765dba8e76
#
_entry.id   0dc237fe1ab925fa10ac95765dba8e76
#
_cell.length_a   1.000
_cell.length_b   1.000
_cell.length_c   1.000
_cell.angle_alpha   90.00
_cell.angle_beta   90.00
_cell.angle_gamma   90.00
#
_symmetry.space_group_name_H-M   'P 1'
#
loop_
_entity.id
_entity.type
_entity.pdbx_description
1 polymer ?
#
loop_
_entity_poly.entity_id
_entity_poly.type
_entity_poly.pdbx_seq_one_letter_code
_entity_poly.pdbx_strand_id
1 'polypeptide(L)'
;MIWFPDLSTIVSVGGITIKWYAFTLVLGCIVGYLYLSQAMKAHGYKQAVSDDLLVLILVSGIVGGRIFWVLENMKNYSMYAWYVFAIGDGGIDILGSLQAISLVILLYGKKHHLSFRRTMDVVSTALLLTITIARVGRALELPSVWYCVGINIFEFLIIYCVMRTYSPLRRRGDAFAVMFMLTGFDRLAAMAFHWDPLAVRNFPSCIVVEVIGILLWSYSRFFDKRKPVVLFDFDGTIMDSEQMIIGCFAYLFQKYGNIKDFTKEVQQEVFGPPLRDELKKLFPDQNTDVLMKEYTEFQKSLPGRHLVSTLPHVEEVLKELKKKGYVVAIVTSRLSESCETWVEDLEIEEYIDLVVGTERYRHAKPKPDGIIETCEMLNVGHDSVVYVGDNVSDVQAGKNAGVYTVGFITNEEKREKIEAEKPNATISDITELLTLLDAKHAWSNDLI
;
A
#
# COMPACT_ATOMS: atom_id res chain seq x y z
N MET A 1 50.85 -5.36 -20.30
CA MET A 1 50.78 -4.87 -18.91
C MET A 1 49.52 -4.02 -18.82
N ILE A 2 48.43 -4.62 -18.32
CA ILE A 2 47.19 -3.86 -18.13
C ILE A 2 47.44 -2.98 -16.91
N TRP A 3 47.68 -1.72 -17.17
CA TRP A 3 47.79 -0.70 -16.12
C TRP A 3 46.40 -0.48 -15.60
N PHE A 4 46.13 -0.91 -14.36
CA PHE A 4 44.99 -0.42 -13.63
C PHE A 4 45.36 0.99 -13.19
N PRO A 5 44.75 2.02 -13.81
CA PRO A 5 44.91 3.37 -13.30
C PRO A 5 44.31 3.41 -11.90
N ASP A 6 44.83 4.36 -11.10
CA ASP A 6 44.37 4.74 -9.80
C ASP A 6 43.00 4.18 -9.45
N LEU A 7 42.87 3.36 -8.39
CA LEU A 7 41.62 2.65 -7.99
C LEU A 7 40.39 3.56 -7.90
N SER A 8 40.58 4.87 -7.96
CA SER A 8 39.52 5.88 -7.97
C SER A 8 38.85 6.11 -9.35
N THR A 9 39.51 5.76 -10.43
CA THR A 9 39.09 6.11 -11.81
C THR A 9 38.86 4.86 -12.65
N ILE A 10 37.67 4.75 -13.27
CA ILE A 10 37.34 3.65 -14.22
C ILE A 10 37.94 3.95 -15.59
N VAL A 11 37.62 5.13 -16.13
CA VAL A 11 37.99 5.54 -17.49
C VAL A 11 38.20 7.06 -17.51
N SER A 12 39.23 7.49 -18.25
CA SER A 12 39.44 8.90 -18.60
C SER A 12 39.58 9.02 -20.13
N VAL A 13 38.62 9.70 -20.78
CA VAL A 13 38.58 9.91 -22.21
C VAL A 13 38.22 11.36 -22.50
N GLY A 14 39.07 12.06 -23.28
CA GLY A 14 38.75 13.41 -23.77
C GLY A 14 38.54 14.46 -22.66
N GLY A 15 39.21 14.32 -21.50
CA GLY A 15 39.07 15.23 -20.38
C GLY A 15 37.87 14.90 -19.41
N ILE A 16 37.09 13.90 -19.74
CA ILE A 16 36.00 13.40 -18.87
C ILE A 16 36.54 12.20 -18.12
N THR A 17 36.53 12.29 -16.79
CA THR A 17 36.97 11.20 -15.88
C THR A 17 35.76 10.59 -15.20
N ILE A 18 35.51 9.30 -15.45
CA ILE A 18 34.45 8.54 -14.79
C ILE A 18 35.03 7.82 -13.56
N LYS A 19 34.56 8.20 -12.38
CA LYS A 19 34.96 7.61 -11.10
C LYS A 19 34.07 6.43 -10.74
N TRP A 20 34.59 5.51 -9.94
CA TRP A 20 33.82 4.37 -9.39
C TRP A 20 32.56 4.82 -8.63
N TYR A 21 32.66 5.89 -7.87
CA TYR A 21 31.51 6.46 -7.15
C TYR A 21 30.35 6.83 -8.09
N ALA A 22 30.64 7.47 -9.24
CA ALA A 22 29.59 7.84 -10.19
C ALA A 22 28.93 6.60 -10.80
N PHE A 23 29.72 5.61 -11.18
CA PHE A 23 29.22 4.35 -11.71
C PHE A 23 28.34 3.59 -10.71
N THR A 24 28.82 3.43 -9.47
CA THR A 24 28.06 2.72 -8.43
C THR A 24 26.83 3.49 -7.99
N LEU A 25 26.82 4.82 -8.05
CA LEU A 25 25.64 5.63 -7.80
C LEU A 25 24.55 5.36 -8.86
N VAL A 26 24.91 5.35 -10.13
CA VAL A 26 23.96 5.02 -11.22
C VAL A 26 23.45 3.60 -11.06
N LEU A 27 24.33 2.63 -10.78
CA LEU A 27 23.96 1.25 -10.53
C LEU A 27 22.99 1.16 -9.33
N GLY A 28 23.28 1.89 -8.26
CA GLY A 28 22.42 1.97 -7.06
C GLY A 28 21.04 2.53 -7.39
N CYS A 29 20.96 3.59 -8.21
CA CYS A 29 19.69 4.14 -8.68
C CYS A 29 18.87 3.11 -9.48
N ILE A 30 19.53 2.35 -10.37
CA ILE A 30 18.87 1.29 -11.15
C ILE A 30 18.32 0.20 -10.23
N VAL A 31 19.13 -0.32 -9.30
CA VAL A 31 18.73 -1.37 -8.38
C VAL A 31 17.63 -0.87 -7.42
N GLY A 32 17.77 0.35 -6.90
CA GLY A 32 16.76 0.98 -6.05
C GLY A 32 15.43 1.16 -6.78
N TYR A 33 15.47 1.57 -8.05
CA TYR A 33 14.27 1.68 -8.88
C TYR A 33 13.61 0.31 -9.16
N LEU A 34 14.40 -0.72 -9.46
CA LEU A 34 13.84 -2.06 -9.67
C LEU A 34 13.12 -2.56 -8.42
N TYR A 35 13.71 -2.33 -7.24
CA TYR A 35 13.05 -2.63 -5.97
C TYR A 35 11.77 -1.82 -5.77
N LEU A 36 11.83 -0.48 -5.96
CA LEU A 36 10.67 0.42 -5.86
C LEU A 36 9.54 -0.03 -6.78
N SER A 37 9.85 -0.29 -8.06
CA SER A 37 8.87 -0.73 -9.05
C SER A 37 8.23 -2.07 -8.66
N GLN A 38 9.02 -3.05 -8.22
CA GLN A 38 8.51 -4.35 -7.80
C GLN A 38 7.64 -4.22 -6.55
N ALA A 39 8.07 -3.45 -5.56
CA ALA A 39 7.32 -3.24 -4.33
C ALA A 39 6.01 -2.48 -4.59
N MET A 40 6.01 -1.43 -5.42
CA MET A 40 4.80 -0.69 -5.78
C MET A 40 3.82 -1.55 -6.58
N LYS A 41 4.30 -2.40 -7.49
CA LYS A 41 3.45 -3.39 -8.19
C LYS A 41 2.84 -4.42 -7.25
N ALA A 42 3.61 -4.92 -6.29
CA ALA A 42 3.11 -5.85 -5.26
C ALA A 42 1.98 -5.23 -4.43
N HIS A 43 1.93 -3.91 -4.39
CA HIS A 43 0.88 -3.13 -3.74
C HIS A 43 -0.25 -2.69 -4.71
N GLY A 44 -0.31 -3.22 -5.91
CA GLY A 44 -1.39 -2.94 -6.87
C GLY A 44 -1.25 -1.62 -7.66
N TYR A 45 -0.16 -0.87 -7.48
CA TYR A 45 0.03 0.38 -8.23
C TYR A 45 0.53 0.13 -9.65
N LYS A 46 0.08 1.00 -10.57
CA LYS A 46 0.52 0.98 -11.98
C LYS A 46 2.00 1.33 -12.10
N GLN A 47 2.68 0.79 -13.11
CA GLN A 47 4.10 1.07 -13.38
C GLN A 47 4.39 2.57 -13.49
N ALA A 48 3.48 3.34 -14.13
CA ALA A 48 3.59 4.79 -14.26
C ALA A 48 3.81 5.53 -12.92
N VAL A 49 3.21 5.05 -11.82
CA VAL A 49 3.41 5.63 -10.48
C VAL A 49 4.87 5.46 -10.02
N SER A 50 5.47 4.30 -10.30
CA SER A 50 6.88 4.05 -9.94
C SER A 50 7.84 4.90 -10.77
N ASP A 51 7.50 5.13 -12.06
CA ASP A 51 8.29 5.96 -12.98
C ASP A 51 8.24 7.43 -12.55
N ASP A 52 7.06 7.94 -12.20
CA ASP A 52 6.88 9.28 -11.66
C ASP A 52 7.65 9.46 -10.34
N LEU A 53 7.53 8.50 -9.41
CA LEU A 53 8.25 8.53 -8.14
C LEU A 53 9.76 8.55 -8.34
N LEU A 54 10.31 7.80 -9.30
CA LEU A 54 11.74 7.83 -9.60
C LEU A 54 12.19 9.25 -9.95
N VAL A 55 11.51 9.89 -10.90
CA VAL A 55 11.86 11.25 -11.35
C VAL A 55 11.72 12.24 -10.19
N LEU A 56 10.62 12.16 -9.43
CA LEU A 56 10.35 13.03 -8.31
C LEU A 56 11.40 12.90 -7.21
N ILE A 57 11.81 11.67 -6.86
CA ILE A 57 12.83 11.40 -5.85
C ILE A 57 14.20 11.95 -6.29
N LEU A 58 14.60 11.69 -7.55
CA LEU A 58 15.89 12.16 -8.05
C LEU A 58 15.96 13.68 -8.07
N VAL A 59 14.97 14.34 -8.67
CA VAL A 59 14.97 15.81 -8.80
C VAL A 59 14.85 16.47 -7.42
N SER A 60 13.89 16.05 -6.60
CA SER A 60 13.68 16.68 -5.29
C SER A 60 14.85 16.40 -4.33
N GLY A 61 15.43 15.21 -4.40
CA GLY A 61 16.60 14.86 -3.59
C GLY A 61 17.81 15.72 -3.90
N ILE A 62 18.13 15.92 -5.17
CA ILE A 62 19.26 16.77 -5.59
C ILE A 62 19.00 18.24 -5.21
N VAL A 63 17.83 18.76 -5.57
CA VAL A 63 17.47 20.17 -5.32
C VAL A 63 17.42 20.46 -3.82
N GLY A 64 16.70 19.63 -3.06
CA GLY A 64 16.56 19.80 -1.61
C GLY A 64 17.89 19.67 -0.87
N GLY A 65 18.67 18.67 -1.22
CA GLY A 65 20.01 18.47 -0.64
C GLY A 65 20.95 19.63 -0.94
N ARG A 66 20.86 20.21 -2.14
CA ARG A 66 21.68 21.39 -2.51
C ARG A 66 21.24 22.64 -1.78
N ILE A 67 19.94 22.90 -1.70
CA ILE A 67 19.40 24.05 -0.95
C ILE A 67 19.86 23.99 0.49
N PHE A 68 19.73 22.83 1.13
CA PHE A 68 20.08 22.66 2.53
C PHE A 68 21.60 22.86 2.78
N TRP A 69 22.44 22.27 1.92
CA TRP A 69 23.86 22.45 1.97
C TRP A 69 24.26 23.93 1.83
N VAL A 70 23.66 24.65 0.90
CA VAL A 70 23.92 26.08 0.69
C VAL A 70 23.52 26.89 1.92
N LEU A 71 22.35 26.60 2.53
CA LEU A 71 21.90 27.26 3.76
C LEU A 71 22.88 27.05 4.92
N GLU A 72 23.38 25.82 5.11
CA GLU A 72 24.38 25.52 6.16
C GLU A 72 25.74 26.20 5.90
N ASN A 73 26.05 26.48 4.66
CA ASN A 73 27.33 27.06 4.24
C ASN A 73 27.22 28.48 3.67
N MET A 74 26.17 29.23 4.01
CA MET A 74 25.89 30.57 3.45
C MET A 74 27.08 31.51 3.46
N LYS A 75 27.94 31.46 4.50
CA LYS A 75 29.14 32.30 4.60
C LYS A 75 30.09 32.09 3.42
N ASN A 76 30.17 30.89 2.87
CA ASN A 76 31.06 30.55 1.75
C ASN A 76 30.48 30.98 0.41
N TYR A 77 29.12 31.11 0.32
CA TYR A 77 28.39 31.45 -0.92
C TYR A 77 28.05 32.94 -1.03
N SER A 78 28.25 33.72 0.03
CA SER A 78 27.92 35.16 0.04
C SER A 78 28.69 36.00 -0.97
N MET A 79 29.87 35.55 -1.41
CA MET A 79 30.68 36.28 -2.40
C MET A 79 30.36 35.94 -3.85
N TYR A 80 29.81 34.75 -4.13
CA TYR A 80 29.55 34.28 -5.52
C TYR A 80 28.25 33.49 -5.61
N ALA A 81 27.13 34.16 -5.82
CA ALA A 81 25.80 33.55 -5.86
C ALA A 81 25.66 32.40 -6.88
N TRP A 82 26.45 32.41 -7.98
CA TRP A 82 26.44 31.35 -8.99
C TRP A 82 26.92 29.99 -8.51
N TYR A 83 27.79 29.93 -7.48
CA TYR A 83 28.25 28.66 -6.90
C TYR A 83 27.13 27.87 -6.22
N VAL A 84 25.98 28.49 -5.96
CA VAL A 84 24.78 27.79 -5.49
C VAL A 84 24.35 26.70 -6.48
N PHE A 85 24.55 26.92 -7.79
CA PHE A 85 24.18 25.99 -8.84
C PHE A 85 25.32 25.03 -9.24
N ALA A 86 26.52 25.16 -8.71
CA ALA A 86 27.66 24.32 -9.02
C ALA A 86 27.56 22.95 -8.30
N ILE A 87 26.66 22.08 -8.79
CA ILE A 87 26.44 20.73 -8.23
C ILE A 87 27.66 19.84 -8.44
N GLY A 88 28.47 20.10 -9.48
CA GLY A 88 29.65 19.33 -9.82
C GLY A 88 30.76 19.35 -8.75
N ASP A 89 30.80 20.38 -7.92
CA ASP A 89 31.77 20.52 -6.82
C ASP A 89 31.36 19.78 -5.55
N GLY A 90 30.28 19.00 -5.61
CA GLY A 90 29.70 18.30 -4.46
C GLY A 90 28.82 19.20 -3.61
N GLY A 91 28.58 18.82 -2.37
CA GLY A 91 27.77 19.60 -1.42
C GLY A 91 26.25 19.35 -1.62
N ILE A 92 25.84 18.11 -1.39
CA ILE A 92 24.45 17.72 -1.27
C ILE A 92 24.26 17.18 0.16
N ASP A 93 23.36 17.79 0.91
CA ASP A 93 23.02 17.32 2.25
C ASP A 93 21.89 16.30 2.21
N ILE A 94 22.08 15.18 2.93
CA ILE A 94 21.11 14.07 2.94
C ILE A 94 19.82 14.44 3.66
N LEU A 95 19.89 15.32 4.68
CA LEU A 95 18.72 15.75 5.43
C LEU A 95 17.80 16.59 4.55
N GLY A 96 18.38 17.56 3.83
CA GLY A 96 17.64 18.37 2.85
C GLY A 96 17.06 17.51 1.72
N SER A 97 17.80 16.49 1.27
CA SER A 97 17.28 15.53 0.28
C SER A 97 16.06 14.77 0.81
N LEU A 98 16.14 14.20 2.01
CA LEU A 98 15.05 13.42 2.61
C LEU A 98 13.80 14.27 2.89
N GLN A 99 13.99 15.53 3.34
CA GLN A 99 12.87 16.45 3.57
C GLN A 99 12.16 16.81 2.26
N ALA A 100 12.91 17.14 1.20
CA ALA A 100 12.34 17.47 -0.09
C ALA A 100 11.62 16.27 -0.73
N ILE A 101 12.22 15.08 -0.67
CA ILE A 101 11.60 13.84 -1.13
C ILE A 101 10.30 13.59 -0.36
N SER A 102 10.31 13.71 0.96
CA SER A 102 9.13 13.49 1.80
C SER A 102 8.00 14.47 1.44
N LEU A 103 8.32 15.75 1.25
CA LEU A 103 7.35 16.78 0.85
C LEU A 103 6.73 16.48 -0.51
N VAL A 104 7.56 16.14 -1.50
CA VAL A 104 7.08 15.86 -2.86
C VAL A 104 6.23 14.60 -2.89
N ILE A 105 6.60 13.54 -2.16
CA ILE A 105 5.79 12.31 -2.05
C ILE A 105 4.46 12.60 -1.34
N LEU A 106 4.45 13.47 -0.32
CA LEU A 106 3.22 13.88 0.34
C LEU A 106 2.26 14.59 -0.63
N LEU A 107 2.78 15.52 -1.44
CA LEU A 107 1.99 16.29 -2.40
C LEU A 107 1.49 15.40 -3.55
N TYR A 108 2.37 14.58 -4.11
CA TYR A 108 2.04 13.61 -5.16
C TYR A 108 1.02 12.57 -4.66
N GLY A 109 1.22 12.07 -3.43
CA GLY A 109 0.34 11.10 -2.81
C GLY A 109 -1.08 11.62 -2.59
N LYS A 110 -1.24 12.89 -2.19
CA LYS A 110 -2.56 13.52 -2.09
C LYS A 110 -3.29 13.57 -3.44
N LYS A 111 -2.57 13.86 -4.53
CA LYS A 111 -3.15 13.94 -5.87
C LYS A 111 -3.53 12.57 -6.44
N HIS A 112 -2.77 11.51 -6.12
CA HIS A 112 -2.90 10.17 -6.68
C HIS A 112 -3.43 9.14 -5.67
N HIS A 113 -3.98 9.58 -4.55
CA HIS A 113 -4.55 8.74 -3.48
C HIS A 113 -3.58 7.67 -2.94
N LEU A 114 -2.27 8.02 -2.87
CA LEU A 114 -1.25 7.14 -2.30
C LEU A 114 -1.14 7.34 -0.79
N SER A 115 -1.03 6.26 -0.03
CA SER A 115 -0.71 6.35 1.39
C SER A 115 0.73 6.87 1.57
N PHE A 116 0.90 8.07 2.13
CA PHE A 116 2.21 8.69 2.37
C PHE A 116 3.15 7.76 3.15
N ARG A 117 2.69 7.22 4.27
CA ARG A 117 3.49 6.38 5.16
C ARG A 117 3.97 5.11 4.45
N ARG A 118 3.08 4.44 3.70
CA ARG A 118 3.41 3.24 2.93
C ARG A 118 4.41 3.53 1.81
N THR A 119 4.17 4.58 1.05
CA THR A 119 5.08 5.00 -0.02
C THR A 119 6.46 5.34 0.55
N MET A 120 6.51 6.03 1.68
CA MET A 120 7.77 6.35 2.36
C MET A 120 8.50 5.11 2.89
N ASP A 121 7.81 4.08 3.38
CA ASP A 121 8.43 2.81 3.77
C ASP A 121 9.14 2.14 2.60
N VAL A 122 8.48 2.05 1.44
CA VAL A 122 9.06 1.48 0.21
C VAL A 122 10.23 2.34 -0.30
N VAL A 123 10.03 3.66 -0.35
CA VAL A 123 11.05 4.62 -0.81
C VAL A 123 12.28 4.60 0.11
N SER A 124 12.08 4.53 1.42
CA SER A 124 13.19 4.45 2.39
C SER A 124 14.07 3.23 2.15
N THR A 125 13.48 2.08 1.90
CA THR A 125 14.20 0.84 1.60
C THR A 125 14.95 0.95 0.27
N ALA A 126 14.32 1.52 -0.77
CA ALA A 126 14.95 1.76 -2.09
C ALA A 126 16.12 2.76 -1.99
N LEU A 127 15.95 3.85 -1.25
CA LEU A 127 17.01 4.85 -1.02
C LEU A 127 18.20 4.25 -0.28
N LEU A 128 17.96 3.48 0.77
CA LEU A 128 19.04 2.87 1.54
C LEU A 128 19.82 1.87 0.69
N LEU A 129 19.15 1.09 -0.16
CA LEU A 129 19.79 0.19 -1.11
C LEU A 129 20.65 0.97 -2.11
N THR A 130 20.14 2.08 -2.64
CA THR A 130 20.87 3.00 -3.53
C THR A 130 22.12 3.56 -2.87
N ILE A 131 21.98 4.08 -1.64
CA ILE A 131 23.10 4.67 -0.86
C ILE A 131 24.14 3.61 -0.55
N THR A 132 23.74 2.40 -0.16
CA THR A 132 24.66 1.29 0.14
C THR A 132 25.55 0.98 -1.06
N ILE A 133 24.94 0.82 -2.26
CA ILE A 133 25.69 0.53 -3.49
C ILE A 133 26.61 1.72 -3.88
N ALA A 134 26.13 2.95 -3.76
CA ALA A 134 26.94 4.14 -4.05
C ALA A 134 28.16 4.24 -3.12
N ARG A 135 28.01 3.90 -1.83
CA ARG A 135 29.11 3.90 -0.85
C ARG A 135 30.20 2.88 -1.16
N VAL A 136 29.87 1.75 -1.81
CA VAL A 136 30.88 0.79 -2.28
C VAL A 136 31.89 1.48 -3.22
N GLY A 137 31.43 2.24 -4.20
CA GLY A 137 32.31 2.98 -5.10
C GLY A 137 33.20 4.00 -4.37
N ARG A 138 32.66 4.68 -3.37
CA ARG A 138 33.41 5.62 -2.55
C ARG A 138 34.43 4.92 -1.65
N ALA A 139 34.13 3.72 -1.17
CA ALA A 139 35.04 2.92 -0.37
C ALA A 139 36.23 2.37 -1.20
N LEU A 140 36.07 2.22 -2.51
CA LEU A 140 37.18 1.92 -3.42
C LEU A 140 38.15 3.10 -3.55
N GLU A 141 37.63 4.34 -3.47
CA GLU A 141 38.44 5.56 -3.48
C GLU A 141 39.13 5.81 -2.12
N LEU A 142 38.40 5.57 -1.03
CA LEU A 142 38.81 5.81 0.35
C LEU A 142 38.59 4.56 1.20
N PRO A 143 39.60 3.70 1.39
CA PRO A 143 39.44 2.46 2.14
C PRO A 143 38.90 2.64 3.57
N SER A 144 39.13 3.80 4.19
CA SER A 144 38.56 4.14 5.51
C SER A 144 37.01 4.19 5.53
N VAL A 145 36.33 4.17 4.36
CA VAL A 145 34.86 4.24 4.26
C VAL A 145 34.19 2.86 4.22
N TRP A 146 34.95 1.75 4.20
CA TRP A 146 34.39 0.40 4.17
C TRP A 146 33.47 0.09 5.37
N TYR A 147 33.76 0.67 6.54
CA TYR A 147 32.88 0.52 7.70
C TYR A 147 31.47 1.08 7.43
N CYS A 148 31.37 2.20 6.69
CA CYS A 148 30.07 2.78 6.31
C CYS A 148 29.26 1.83 5.41
N VAL A 149 29.92 1.09 4.53
CA VAL A 149 29.26 0.07 3.70
C VAL A 149 28.70 -1.04 4.57
N GLY A 150 29.48 -1.53 5.55
CA GLY A 150 29.03 -2.54 6.49
C GLY A 150 27.82 -2.10 7.32
N ILE A 151 27.88 -0.87 7.85
CA ILE A 151 26.75 -0.28 8.59
C ILE A 151 25.49 -0.18 7.70
N ASN A 152 25.59 0.34 6.49
CA ASN A 152 24.43 0.45 5.61
C ASN A 152 23.85 -0.90 5.19
N ILE A 153 24.68 -1.92 5.01
CA ILE A 153 24.17 -3.30 4.79
C ILE A 153 23.36 -3.75 6.00
N PHE A 154 23.87 -3.51 7.21
CA PHE A 154 23.17 -3.87 8.43
C PHE A 154 21.86 -3.10 8.60
N GLU A 155 21.87 -1.79 8.34
CA GLU A 155 20.66 -0.96 8.33
C GLU A 155 19.64 -1.45 7.30
N PHE A 156 20.10 -1.77 6.09
CA PHE A 156 19.24 -2.33 5.06
C PHE A 156 18.61 -3.65 5.51
N LEU A 157 19.38 -4.54 6.13
CA LEU A 157 18.85 -5.81 6.63
C LEU A 157 17.82 -5.59 7.74
N ILE A 158 18.04 -4.63 8.67
CA ILE A 158 17.05 -4.29 9.69
C ILE A 158 15.75 -3.81 9.04
N ILE A 159 15.84 -2.84 8.15
CA ILE A 159 14.65 -2.29 7.48
C ILE A 159 13.96 -3.34 6.63
N TYR A 160 14.72 -4.15 5.90
CA TYR A 160 14.17 -5.25 5.11
C TYR A 160 13.45 -6.28 5.99
N CYS A 161 14.03 -6.63 7.14
CA CYS A 161 13.38 -7.49 8.12
C CYS A 161 12.11 -6.85 8.67
N VAL A 162 12.15 -5.57 9.05
CA VAL A 162 10.96 -4.81 9.50
C VAL A 162 9.88 -4.81 8.43
N MET A 163 10.25 -4.60 7.15
CA MET A 163 9.30 -4.61 6.04
C MET A 163 8.69 -5.99 5.78
N ARG A 164 9.46 -7.07 5.98
CA ARG A 164 9.02 -8.43 5.67
C ARG A 164 8.36 -9.14 6.85
N THR A 165 8.60 -8.69 8.08
CA THR A 165 8.02 -9.32 9.26
C THR A 165 6.53 -8.99 9.33
N TYR A 166 5.70 -10.01 9.15
CA TYR A 166 4.26 -9.93 9.37
C TYR A 166 4.01 -9.94 10.88
N SER A 167 4.03 -8.76 11.48
CA SER A 167 3.82 -8.62 12.91
C SER A 167 2.64 -7.68 13.18
N PRO A 168 1.71 -8.03 14.07
CA PRO A 168 0.67 -7.13 14.52
C PRO A 168 1.23 -5.86 15.20
N LEU A 169 2.52 -5.89 15.57
CA LEU A 169 3.24 -4.75 16.13
C LEU A 169 3.76 -3.78 15.06
N ARG A 170 3.82 -4.20 13.79
CA ARG A 170 4.29 -3.35 12.71
C ARG A 170 3.21 -2.34 12.29
N ARG A 171 3.62 -1.09 12.12
CA ARG A 171 2.76 -0.01 11.61
C ARG A 171 3.35 0.60 10.35
N ARG A 172 2.51 1.20 9.53
CA ARG A 172 2.97 1.95 8.36
C ARG A 172 3.78 3.16 8.79
N GLY A 173 4.90 3.40 8.11
CA GLY A 173 5.87 4.43 8.45
C GLY A 173 6.95 3.94 9.41
N ASP A 174 6.91 2.69 9.89
CA ASP A 174 7.93 2.16 10.78
C ASP A 174 9.30 2.05 10.09
N ALA A 175 9.35 1.59 8.83
CA ALA A 175 10.59 1.49 8.09
C ALA A 175 11.20 2.87 7.81
N PHE A 176 10.36 3.85 7.49
CA PHE A 176 10.77 5.24 7.32
C PHE A 176 11.31 5.84 8.61
N ALA A 177 10.63 5.66 9.74
CA ALA A 177 11.07 6.13 11.05
C ALA A 177 12.37 5.47 11.49
N VAL A 178 12.50 4.15 11.32
CA VAL A 178 13.71 3.38 11.62
C VAL A 178 14.88 3.84 10.75
N MET A 179 14.67 4.12 9.46
CA MET A 179 15.71 4.68 8.60
C MET A 179 16.25 6.01 9.14
N PHE A 180 15.37 6.90 9.60
CA PHE A 180 15.79 8.18 10.20
C PHE A 180 16.62 7.96 11.48
N MET A 181 16.16 7.10 12.39
CA MET A 181 16.90 6.77 13.61
C MET A 181 18.28 6.18 13.30
N LEU A 182 18.34 5.20 12.41
CA LEU A 182 19.60 4.56 12.03
C LEU A 182 20.57 5.55 11.35
N THR A 183 20.07 6.40 10.44
CA THR A 183 20.90 7.43 9.78
C THR A 183 21.44 8.45 10.78
N GLY A 184 20.65 8.85 11.76
CA GLY A 184 21.11 9.74 12.85
C GLY A 184 22.15 9.06 13.72
N PHE A 185 21.91 7.81 14.11
CA PHE A 185 22.82 7.01 14.92
C PHE A 185 24.16 6.76 14.23
N ASP A 186 24.17 6.38 12.93
CA ASP A 186 25.41 6.20 12.14
C ASP A 186 26.29 7.45 12.19
N ARG A 187 25.69 8.62 12.01
CA ARG A 187 26.42 9.89 12.06
C ARG A 187 26.94 10.23 13.46
N LEU A 188 26.15 9.98 14.50
CA LEU A 188 26.59 10.17 15.88
C LEU A 188 27.75 9.23 16.24
N ALA A 189 27.66 7.96 15.80
CA ALA A 189 28.73 6.99 15.98
C ALA A 189 30.00 7.39 15.23
N ALA A 190 29.88 7.82 13.95
CA ALA A 190 31.02 8.29 13.16
C ALA A 190 31.72 9.48 13.82
N MET A 191 30.98 10.36 14.47
CA MET A 191 31.53 11.47 15.25
C MET A 191 32.22 10.99 16.54
N ALA A 192 31.55 10.13 17.32
CA ALA A 192 32.06 9.64 18.59
C ALA A 192 33.40 8.87 18.45
N PHE A 193 33.51 8.11 17.37
CA PHE A 193 34.71 7.32 17.05
C PHE A 193 35.71 8.04 16.14
N HIS A 194 35.46 9.30 15.80
CA HIS A 194 36.29 10.11 14.90
C HIS A 194 36.55 9.46 13.54
N TRP A 195 35.61 8.68 13.04
CA TRP A 195 35.71 7.99 11.75
C TRP A 195 35.54 8.92 10.56
N ASP A 196 34.74 9.98 10.72
CA ASP A 196 34.52 10.99 9.70
C ASP A 196 34.68 12.41 10.27
N PRO A 197 35.71 13.17 9.87
CA PRO A 197 35.90 14.56 10.29
C PRO A 197 34.75 15.50 9.93
N LEU A 198 33.98 15.17 8.89
CA LEU A 198 32.81 15.94 8.45
C LEU A 198 31.60 15.72 9.35
N ALA A 199 31.52 14.58 10.05
CA ALA A 199 30.42 14.29 10.97
C ALA A 199 30.39 15.28 12.17
N VAL A 200 31.53 15.74 12.64
CA VAL A 200 31.64 16.74 13.75
C VAL A 200 31.00 18.06 13.34
N ARG A 201 31.17 18.48 12.08
CA ARG A 201 30.62 19.74 11.57
C ARG A 201 29.09 19.74 11.51
N ASN A 202 28.50 18.58 11.30
CA ASN A 202 27.04 18.41 11.08
C ASN A 202 26.33 17.87 12.34
N PHE A 203 26.94 18.01 13.53
CA PHE A 203 26.38 17.51 14.79
C PHE A 203 24.92 17.93 15.06
N PRO A 204 24.53 19.22 14.89
CA PRO A 204 23.14 19.61 15.12
C PRO A 204 22.14 18.89 14.19
N SER A 205 22.49 18.69 12.93
CA SER A 205 21.64 18.01 11.97
C SER A 205 21.46 16.51 12.28
N CYS A 206 22.49 15.86 12.83
CA CYS A 206 22.42 14.47 13.27
C CYS A 206 21.37 14.28 14.39
N ILE A 207 21.41 15.15 15.40
CA ILE A 207 20.43 15.12 16.51
C ILE A 207 19.00 15.37 15.99
N VAL A 208 18.84 16.34 15.08
CA VAL A 208 17.52 16.63 14.48
C VAL A 208 16.96 15.42 13.75
N VAL A 209 17.77 14.70 12.97
CA VAL A 209 17.36 13.48 12.27
C VAL A 209 16.91 12.40 13.24
N GLU A 210 17.71 12.15 14.29
CA GLU A 210 17.41 11.16 15.34
C GLU A 210 16.09 11.49 16.04
N VAL A 211 15.94 12.73 16.48
CA VAL A 211 14.72 13.21 17.16
C VAL A 211 13.49 13.08 16.25
N ILE A 212 13.59 13.44 14.96
CA ILE A 212 12.50 13.28 14.01
C ILE A 212 12.12 11.79 13.88
N GLY A 213 13.10 10.89 13.76
CA GLY A 213 12.84 9.45 13.70
C GLY A 213 12.08 8.94 14.92
N ILE A 214 12.56 9.32 16.12
CA ILE A 214 11.91 8.96 17.40
C ILE A 214 10.49 9.54 17.47
N LEU A 215 10.30 10.80 17.08
CA LEU A 215 8.98 11.45 17.08
C LEU A 215 8.02 10.79 16.10
N LEU A 216 8.46 10.45 14.89
CA LEU A 216 7.64 9.74 13.90
C LEU A 216 7.23 8.36 14.41
N TRP A 217 8.17 7.62 15.00
CA TRP A 217 7.90 6.31 15.58
C TRP A 217 6.95 6.41 16.77
N SER A 218 7.20 7.36 17.68
CA SER A 218 6.35 7.60 18.84
C SER A 218 4.94 8.02 18.42
N TYR A 219 4.83 8.94 17.43
CA TYR A 219 3.55 9.37 16.90
C TYR A 219 2.73 8.18 16.38
N SER A 220 3.35 7.27 15.64
CA SER A 220 2.66 6.08 15.13
C SER A 220 2.18 5.15 16.26
N ARG A 221 2.85 5.14 17.42
CA ARG A 221 2.51 4.27 18.57
C ARG A 221 1.46 4.87 19.49
N PHE A 222 1.59 6.16 19.81
CA PHE A 222 0.80 6.80 20.87
C PHE A 222 -0.37 7.64 20.37
N PHE A 223 -0.25 8.24 19.17
CA PHE A 223 -1.25 9.17 18.66
C PHE A 223 -2.10 8.61 17.52
N ASP A 224 -1.66 7.53 16.89
CA ASP A 224 -2.44 6.87 15.85
C ASP A 224 -3.52 6.00 16.52
N LYS A 225 -4.59 6.64 17.00
CA LYS A 225 -5.75 5.93 17.55
C LYS A 225 -6.28 5.00 16.45
N ARG A 226 -6.26 3.70 16.72
CA ARG A 226 -6.83 2.71 15.83
C ARG A 226 -8.33 2.98 15.75
N LYS A 227 -8.80 3.49 14.61
CA LYS A 227 -10.23 3.58 14.37
C LYS A 227 -10.73 2.15 14.16
N PRO A 228 -11.80 1.74 14.80
CA PRO A 228 -12.41 0.45 14.52
C PRO A 228 -12.96 0.46 13.09
N VAL A 229 -12.74 -0.63 12.37
CA VAL A 229 -13.07 -0.75 10.94
C VAL A 229 -14.01 -1.91 10.73
N VAL A 230 -15.06 -1.68 9.95
CA VAL A 230 -15.91 -2.75 9.44
C VAL A 230 -15.75 -2.80 7.92
N LEU A 231 -15.34 -3.94 7.41
CA LEU A 231 -15.25 -4.24 6.00
C LEU A 231 -16.45 -5.10 5.62
N PHE A 232 -17.12 -4.77 4.55
CA PHE A 232 -18.23 -5.54 4.01
C PHE A 232 -17.89 -6.12 2.63
N ASP A 233 -18.36 -7.32 2.35
CA ASP A 233 -18.61 -7.67 0.96
C ASP A 233 -19.78 -6.83 0.42
N PHE A 234 -19.96 -6.80 -0.89
CA PHE A 234 -21.00 -5.97 -1.52
C PHE A 234 -22.22 -6.78 -1.93
N ASP A 235 -22.04 -7.74 -2.83
CA ASP A 235 -23.11 -8.53 -3.41
C ASP A 235 -23.65 -9.58 -2.42
N GLY A 236 -24.92 -9.53 -2.08
CA GLY A 236 -25.51 -10.43 -1.08
C GLY A 236 -25.20 -10.05 0.37
N THR A 237 -24.45 -8.97 0.60
CA THR A 237 -24.14 -8.46 1.96
C THR A 237 -24.68 -7.06 2.17
N ILE A 238 -24.37 -6.11 1.29
CA ILE A 238 -24.94 -4.76 1.27
C ILE A 238 -26.10 -4.69 0.30
N MET A 239 -25.90 -5.15 -0.92
CA MET A 239 -26.83 -5.05 -2.05
C MET A 239 -27.55 -6.37 -2.27
N ASP A 240 -28.85 -6.33 -2.40
CA ASP A 240 -29.66 -7.47 -2.89
C ASP A 240 -29.51 -7.58 -4.42
N SER A 241 -28.45 -8.28 -4.83
CA SER A 241 -28.07 -8.41 -6.23
C SER A 241 -28.38 -9.78 -6.84
N GLU A 242 -28.91 -10.73 -6.07
CA GLU A 242 -29.05 -12.12 -6.49
C GLU A 242 -29.87 -12.25 -7.79
N GLN A 243 -31.08 -11.70 -7.82
CA GLN A 243 -31.96 -11.80 -8.98
C GLN A 243 -31.39 -11.08 -10.22
N MET A 244 -30.70 -9.99 -10.02
CA MET A 244 -30.04 -9.24 -11.09
C MET A 244 -28.91 -10.04 -11.71
N ILE A 245 -28.04 -10.65 -10.90
CA ILE A 245 -26.91 -11.46 -11.36
C ILE A 245 -27.42 -12.67 -12.12
N ILE A 246 -28.41 -13.40 -11.56
CA ILE A 246 -29.07 -14.52 -12.24
C ILE A 246 -29.66 -14.09 -13.60
N GLY A 247 -30.33 -12.97 -13.65
CA GLY A 247 -30.90 -12.44 -14.89
C GLY A 247 -29.88 -12.14 -15.97
N CYS A 248 -28.73 -11.56 -15.57
CA CYS A 248 -27.63 -11.26 -16.49
C CYS A 248 -27.00 -12.54 -17.07
N PHE A 249 -26.74 -13.54 -16.23
CA PHE A 249 -26.20 -14.81 -16.71
C PHE A 249 -27.22 -15.58 -17.55
N ALA A 250 -28.51 -15.60 -17.19
CA ALA A 250 -29.56 -16.21 -17.99
C ALA A 250 -29.61 -15.61 -19.40
N TYR A 251 -29.49 -14.29 -19.53
CA TYR A 251 -29.40 -13.61 -20.81
C TYR A 251 -28.20 -14.08 -21.64
N LEU A 252 -27.01 -14.19 -21.02
CA LEU A 252 -25.82 -14.67 -21.72
C LEU A 252 -25.93 -16.13 -22.13
N PHE A 253 -26.49 -17.02 -21.28
CA PHE A 253 -26.76 -18.41 -21.65
C PHE A 253 -27.76 -18.53 -22.77
N GLN A 254 -28.78 -17.66 -22.83
CA GLN A 254 -29.74 -17.62 -23.93
C GLN A 254 -29.07 -17.17 -25.24
N LYS A 255 -28.12 -16.24 -25.18
CA LYS A 255 -27.52 -15.62 -26.37
C LYS A 255 -26.30 -16.39 -26.89
N TYR A 256 -25.47 -16.91 -26.02
CA TYR A 256 -24.15 -17.47 -26.33
C TYR A 256 -23.95 -18.93 -25.93
N GLY A 257 -24.89 -19.50 -25.18
CA GLY A 257 -24.85 -20.87 -24.70
C GLY A 257 -26.17 -21.59 -24.88
N ASN A 258 -26.50 -22.45 -23.92
CA ASN A 258 -27.77 -23.12 -23.83
C ASN A 258 -28.41 -22.84 -22.48
N ILE A 259 -29.58 -22.23 -22.44
CA ILE A 259 -30.24 -21.87 -21.17
C ILE A 259 -30.52 -23.08 -20.27
N LYS A 260 -30.61 -24.29 -20.82
CA LYS A 260 -30.77 -25.54 -20.04
C LYS A 260 -29.56 -25.86 -19.21
N ASP A 261 -28.36 -25.37 -19.58
CA ASP A 261 -27.12 -25.59 -18.85
C ASP A 261 -26.98 -24.62 -17.68
N PHE A 262 -27.82 -23.59 -17.58
CA PHE A 262 -27.90 -22.66 -16.47
C PHE A 262 -28.77 -23.24 -15.34
N THR A 263 -28.32 -24.38 -14.80
CA THR A 263 -28.99 -25.10 -13.71
C THR A 263 -28.90 -24.35 -12.37
N LYS A 264 -29.66 -24.81 -11.37
CA LYS A 264 -29.59 -24.21 -10.01
C LYS A 264 -28.18 -24.26 -9.41
N GLU A 265 -27.44 -25.32 -9.69
CA GLU A 265 -26.04 -25.48 -9.23
C GLU A 265 -25.15 -24.41 -9.86
N VAL A 266 -25.27 -24.19 -11.19
CA VAL A 266 -24.53 -23.11 -11.89
C VAL A 266 -24.95 -21.74 -11.39
N GLN A 267 -26.25 -21.52 -11.11
CA GLN A 267 -26.72 -20.27 -10.51
C GLN A 267 -26.08 -20.00 -9.15
N GLN A 268 -25.85 -21.03 -8.33
CA GLN A 268 -25.14 -20.85 -7.05
C GLN A 268 -23.64 -20.58 -7.22
N GLU A 269 -23.00 -21.12 -8.26
CA GLU A 269 -21.57 -20.94 -8.52
C GLU A 269 -21.20 -19.54 -9.01
N VAL A 270 -22.09 -18.83 -9.69
CA VAL A 270 -21.82 -17.48 -10.23
C VAL A 270 -21.75 -16.39 -9.18
N PHE A 271 -22.07 -16.70 -7.91
CA PHE A 271 -21.95 -15.76 -6.80
C PHE A 271 -20.58 -15.90 -6.10
N GLY A 272 -19.89 -14.78 -5.93
CA GLY A 272 -18.64 -14.69 -5.19
C GLY A 272 -17.39 -14.53 -6.05
N PRO A 273 -17.15 -15.36 -7.09
CA PRO A 273 -16.00 -15.18 -7.97
C PRO A 273 -16.06 -13.90 -8.79
N PRO A 274 -14.90 -13.37 -9.26
CA PRO A 274 -14.88 -12.24 -10.19
C PRO A 274 -15.61 -12.57 -11.49
N LEU A 275 -16.45 -11.65 -11.96
CA LEU A 275 -17.26 -11.83 -13.16
C LEU A 275 -16.44 -12.31 -14.38
N ARG A 276 -15.25 -11.73 -14.59
CA ARG A 276 -14.37 -12.09 -15.72
C ARG A 276 -13.96 -13.56 -15.69
N ASP A 277 -13.69 -14.10 -14.52
CA ASP A 277 -13.24 -15.49 -14.34
C ASP A 277 -14.40 -16.45 -14.58
N GLU A 278 -15.59 -16.13 -14.09
CA GLU A 278 -16.80 -16.93 -14.33
C GLU A 278 -17.23 -16.90 -15.80
N LEU A 279 -17.17 -15.75 -16.44
CA LEU A 279 -17.48 -15.67 -17.89
C LEU A 279 -16.52 -16.52 -18.72
N LYS A 280 -15.22 -16.49 -18.38
CA LYS A 280 -14.23 -17.31 -19.07
C LYS A 280 -14.41 -18.81 -18.83
N LYS A 281 -14.85 -19.21 -17.63
CA LYS A 281 -15.14 -20.59 -17.26
C LYS A 281 -16.38 -21.12 -17.97
N LEU A 282 -17.47 -20.33 -17.94
CA LEU A 282 -18.77 -20.76 -18.45
C LEU A 282 -18.91 -20.62 -19.98
N PHE A 283 -18.14 -19.73 -20.60
CA PHE A 283 -18.16 -19.46 -22.05
C PHE A 283 -16.75 -19.48 -22.64
N PRO A 284 -16.03 -20.63 -22.60
CA PRO A 284 -14.61 -20.70 -22.98
C PRO A 284 -14.35 -20.36 -24.45
N ASP A 285 -15.35 -20.56 -25.32
CA ASP A 285 -15.25 -20.31 -26.78
C ASP A 285 -15.59 -18.87 -27.16
N GLN A 286 -15.99 -18.01 -26.19
CA GLN A 286 -16.38 -16.63 -26.43
C GLN A 286 -15.30 -15.65 -25.95
N ASN A 287 -15.27 -14.49 -26.61
CA ASN A 287 -14.39 -13.41 -26.17
C ASN A 287 -14.91 -12.81 -24.86
N THR A 288 -14.13 -12.95 -23.78
CA THR A 288 -14.50 -12.50 -22.44
C THR A 288 -14.79 -10.99 -22.37
N ASP A 289 -14.05 -10.17 -23.14
CA ASP A 289 -14.27 -8.71 -23.14
C ASP A 289 -15.62 -8.35 -23.80
N VAL A 290 -16.03 -9.11 -24.82
CA VAL A 290 -17.36 -8.96 -25.43
C VAL A 290 -18.46 -9.35 -24.42
N LEU A 291 -18.28 -10.48 -23.74
CA LEU A 291 -19.23 -10.93 -22.71
C LEU A 291 -19.33 -9.94 -21.54
N MET A 292 -18.20 -9.38 -21.08
CA MET A 292 -18.19 -8.36 -20.05
C MET A 292 -19.00 -7.13 -20.45
N LYS A 293 -18.82 -6.68 -21.68
CA LYS A 293 -19.57 -5.54 -22.22
C LYS A 293 -21.07 -5.84 -22.30
N GLU A 294 -21.42 -6.98 -22.87
CA GLU A 294 -22.82 -7.43 -22.98
C GLU A 294 -23.51 -7.58 -21.61
N TYR A 295 -22.80 -8.19 -20.65
CA TYR A 295 -23.28 -8.30 -19.28
C TYR A 295 -23.59 -6.91 -18.69
N THR A 296 -22.64 -5.98 -18.84
CA THR A 296 -22.80 -4.63 -18.30
C THR A 296 -23.91 -3.84 -19.00
N GLU A 297 -24.02 -3.97 -20.33
CA GLU A 297 -25.08 -3.32 -21.09
C GLU A 297 -26.46 -3.88 -20.72
N PHE A 298 -26.57 -5.20 -20.61
CA PHE A 298 -27.81 -5.84 -20.19
C PHE A 298 -28.17 -5.45 -18.75
N GLN A 299 -27.24 -5.45 -17.83
CA GLN A 299 -27.44 -5.00 -16.46
C GLN A 299 -27.97 -3.57 -16.39
N LYS A 300 -27.45 -2.66 -17.24
CA LYS A 300 -27.93 -1.27 -17.34
C LYS A 300 -29.31 -1.17 -17.95
N SER A 301 -29.70 -2.10 -18.83
CA SER A 301 -30.98 -2.11 -19.53
C SER A 301 -32.11 -2.81 -18.77
N LEU A 302 -31.80 -3.51 -17.67
CA LEU A 302 -32.81 -4.25 -16.91
C LEU A 302 -33.91 -3.31 -16.42
N PRO A 303 -35.19 -3.62 -16.78
CA PRO A 303 -36.32 -2.92 -16.20
C PRO A 303 -36.31 -3.21 -14.69
N GLY A 304 -36.15 -2.21 -13.87
CA GLY A 304 -36.12 -2.38 -12.42
C GLY A 304 -34.75 -2.27 -11.82
N ARG A 305 -33.74 -1.76 -12.53
CA ARG A 305 -32.46 -1.33 -11.90
C ARG A 305 -32.70 -0.43 -10.67
N HIS A 306 -33.75 0.40 -10.73
CA HIS A 306 -34.22 1.22 -9.60
C HIS A 306 -34.96 0.42 -8.51
N LEU A 307 -35.19 -0.90 -8.72
CA LEU A 307 -35.79 -1.77 -7.71
C LEU A 307 -34.70 -2.56 -6.92
N VAL A 308 -33.46 -2.50 -7.35
CA VAL A 308 -32.35 -3.05 -6.57
C VAL A 308 -32.18 -2.17 -5.33
N SER A 309 -32.25 -2.76 -4.18
CA SER A 309 -32.15 -2.09 -2.90
C SER A 309 -30.99 -2.65 -2.07
N THR A 310 -30.65 -1.99 -0.99
CA THR A 310 -29.88 -2.61 0.06
C THR A 310 -30.66 -3.77 0.68
N LEU A 311 -29.95 -4.74 1.21
CA LEU A 311 -30.58 -5.75 2.05
C LEU A 311 -31.26 -5.09 3.27
N PRO A 312 -32.24 -5.75 3.89
CA PRO A 312 -32.97 -5.18 5.03
C PRO A 312 -32.03 -4.67 6.13
N HIS A 313 -32.34 -3.50 6.69
CA HIS A 313 -31.60 -2.84 7.78
C HIS A 313 -30.14 -2.43 7.49
N VAL A 314 -29.60 -2.68 6.31
CA VAL A 314 -28.20 -2.36 5.99
C VAL A 314 -27.93 -0.86 6.11
N GLU A 315 -28.77 0.00 5.54
CA GLU A 315 -28.59 1.45 5.61
C GLU A 315 -28.61 1.94 7.05
N GLU A 316 -29.52 1.41 7.89
CA GLU A 316 -29.60 1.75 9.32
C GLU A 316 -28.32 1.39 10.06
N VAL A 317 -27.76 0.21 9.76
CA VAL A 317 -26.52 -0.28 10.37
C VAL A 317 -25.32 0.56 9.91
N LEU A 318 -25.21 0.88 8.62
CA LEU A 318 -24.14 1.73 8.07
C LEU A 318 -24.15 3.10 8.75
N LYS A 319 -25.33 3.72 8.86
CA LYS A 319 -25.54 5.00 9.54
C LYS A 319 -25.12 4.96 11.01
N GLU A 320 -25.51 3.92 11.74
CA GLU A 320 -25.15 3.77 13.16
C GLU A 320 -23.64 3.51 13.33
N LEU A 321 -23.00 2.75 12.44
CA LEU A 321 -21.56 2.56 12.42
C LEU A 321 -20.82 3.89 12.25
N LYS A 322 -21.27 4.72 11.31
CA LYS A 322 -20.66 6.06 11.09
C LYS A 322 -20.85 6.96 12.31
N LYS A 323 -22.02 6.96 12.93
CA LYS A 323 -22.31 7.72 14.13
C LYS A 323 -21.43 7.27 15.32
N LYS A 324 -21.13 5.97 15.43
CA LYS A 324 -20.21 5.41 16.43
C LYS A 324 -18.73 5.64 16.07
N GLY A 325 -18.42 6.27 14.92
CA GLY A 325 -17.07 6.63 14.50
C GLY A 325 -16.28 5.49 13.83
N TYR A 326 -16.96 4.42 13.39
CA TYR A 326 -16.33 3.36 12.59
C TYR A 326 -15.93 3.88 11.22
N VAL A 327 -14.84 3.33 10.71
CA VAL A 327 -14.52 3.39 9.29
C VAL A 327 -15.22 2.22 8.61
N VAL A 328 -15.96 2.50 7.56
CA VAL A 328 -16.71 1.51 6.80
C VAL A 328 -16.14 1.41 5.40
N ALA A 329 -15.74 0.21 4.99
CA ALA A 329 -15.22 0.01 3.64
C ALA A 329 -15.80 -1.27 3.00
N ILE A 330 -15.75 -1.30 1.67
CA ILE A 330 -16.24 -2.40 0.86
C ILE A 330 -15.06 -3.13 0.23
N VAL A 331 -15.05 -4.47 0.31
CA VAL A 331 -14.10 -5.36 -0.37
C VAL A 331 -14.87 -6.31 -1.26
N THR A 332 -14.91 -6.02 -2.56
CA THR A 332 -15.81 -6.68 -3.49
C THR A 332 -15.08 -7.41 -4.63
N SER A 333 -15.70 -8.45 -5.18
CA SER A 333 -15.27 -9.12 -6.41
C SER A 333 -15.63 -8.32 -7.69
N ARG A 334 -16.29 -7.17 -7.56
CA ARG A 334 -16.50 -6.22 -8.66
C ARG A 334 -15.29 -5.33 -8.89
N LEU A 335 -15.27 -4.60 -10.02
CA LEU A 335 -14.40 -3.44 -10.20
C LEU A 335 -14.85 -2.32 -9.26
N SER A 336 -13.91 -1.54 -8.69
CA SER A 336 -14.22 -0.41 -7.81
C SER A 336 -15.21 0.56 -8.45
N GLU A 337 -14.97 0.99 -9.70
CA GLU A 337 -15.83 1.92 -10.43
C GLU A 337 -17.28 1.40 -10.56
N SER A 338 -17.44 0.10 -10.80
CA SER A 338 -18.76 -0.52 -10.85
C SER A 338 -19.47 -0.54 -9.51
N CYS A 339 -18.73 -0.82 -8.43
CA CYS A 339 -19.26 -0.82 -7.08
C CYS A 339 -19.61 0.60 -6.61
N GLU A 340 -18.76 1.58 -6.88
CA GLU A 340 -18.98 3.00 -6.56
C GLU A 340 -20.25 3.53 -7.23
N THR A 341 -20.50 3.18 -8.51
CA THR A 341 -21.74 3.52 -9.20
C THR A 341 -23.00 2.96 -8.49
N TRP A 342 -22.92 1.72 -7.97
CA TRP A 342 -24.02 1.15 -7.21
C TRP A 342 -24.17 1.75 -5.82
N VAL A 343 -23.08 2.11 -5.16
CA VAL A 343 -23.10 2.82 -3.88
C VAL A 343 -23.82 4.17 -4.01
N GLU A 344 -23.59 4.90 -5.14
CA GLU A 344 -24.32 6.13 -5.48
C GLU A 344 -25.79 5.85 -5.81
N ASP A 345 -26.09 4.84 -6.67
CA ASP A 345 -27.46 4.47 -7.04
C ASP A 345 -28.31 4.03 -5.83
N LEU A 346 -27.66 3.46 -4.78
CA LEU A 346 -28.31 3.05 -3.53
C LEU A 346 -28.37 4.17 -2.48
N GLU A 347 -27.83 5.36 -2.78
CA GLU A 347 -27.79 6.54 -1.90
C GLU A 347 -27.12 6.27 -0.54
N ILE A 348 -26.05 5.43 -0.53
CA ILE A 348 -25.28 5.08 0.69
C ILE A 348 -23.82 5.57 0.68
N GLU A 349 -23.44 6.40 -0.30
CA GLU A 349 -22.06 6.89 -0.46
C GLU A 349 -21.56 7.66 0.76
N GLU A 350 -22.43 8.36 1.49
CA GLU A 350 -22.03 9.11 2.69
C GLU A 350 -21.57 8.19 3.86
N TYR A 351 -21.94 6.91 3.82
CA TYR A 351 -21.58 5.94 4.85
C TYR A 351 -20.33 5.13 4.50
N ILE A 352 -19.83 5.18 3.26
CA ILE A 352 -18.72 4.37 2.77
C ILE A 352 -17.44 5.22 2.65
N ASP A 353 -16.41 4.85 3.39
CA ASP A 353 -15.12 5.57 3.37
C ASP A 353 -14.20 5.10 2.24
N LEU A 354 -14.34 3.84 1.79
CA LEU A 354 -13.45 3.24 0.78
C LEU A 354 -14.12 2.05 0.09
N VAL A 355 -13.94 1.97 -1.23
CA VAL A 355 -14.30 0.81 -2.04
C VAL A 355 -13.04 0.19 -2.63
N VAL A 356 -12.87 -1.13 -2.48
CA VAL A 356 -11.74 -1.89 -2.99
C VAL A 356 -12.25 -3.03 -3.86
N GLY A 357 -12.11 -2.87 -5.16
CA GLY A 357 -12.48 -3.86 -6.17
C GLY A 357 -11.32 -4.73 -6.64
N THR A 358 -11.62 -5.69 -7.52
CA THR A 358 -10.68 -6.71 -7.98
C THR A 358 -9.41 -6.17 -8.63
N GLU A 359 -9.45 -4.99 -9.23
CA GLU A 359 -8.28 -4.37 -9.88
C GLU A 359 -7.25 -3.84 -8.86
N ARG A 360 -7.62 -3.78 -7.57
CA ARG A 360 -6.78 -3.27 -6.49
C ARG A 360 -5.94 -4.35 -5.81
N TYR A 361 -6.26 -5.63 -5.99
CA TYR A 361 -5.55 -6.72 -5.34
C TYR A 361 -5.22 -7.85 -6.33
N ARG A 362 -4.30 -8.72 -5.96
CA ARG A 362 -3.72 -9.71 -6.88
C ARG A 362 -4.57 -10.97 -7.04
N HIS A 363 -5.09 -11.49 -5.94
CA HIS A 363 -5.84 -12.74 -5.94
C HIS A 363 -7.22 -12.52 -5.32
N ALA A 364 -8.24 -13.02 -6.01
CA ALA A 364 -9.62 -12.96 -5.54
C ALA A 364 -9.86 -13.82 -4.29
N LYS A 365 -10.97 -13.57 -3.60
CA LYS A 365 -11.50 -14.44 -2.55
C LYS A 365 -11.55 -15.89 -3.05
N PRO A 366 -11.12 -16.86 -2.27
CA PRO A 366 -10.88 -16.90 -0.83
C PRO A 366 -9.49 -16.45 -0.39
N LYS A 367 -8.66 -15.90 -1.26
CA LYS A 367 -7.39 -15.31 -0.85
C LYS A 367 -7.61 -14.01 -0.09
N PRO A 368 -6.72 -13.68 0.89
CA PRO A 368 -6.92 -12.55 1.78
C PRO A 368 -6.53 -11.20 1.17
N ASP A 369 -6.04 -11.18 -0.07
CA ASP A 369 -5.36 -10.03 -0.68
C ASP A 369 -6.19 -8.75 -0.62
N GLY A 370 -7.48 -8.80 -0.97
CA GLY A 370 -8.36 -7.63 -0.95
C GLY A 370 -8.55 -7.05 0.46
N ILE A 371 -8.70 -7.92 1.47
CA ILE A 371 -8.86 -7.51 2.88
C ILE A 371 -7.54 -6.91 3.40
N ILE A 372 -6.41 -7.57 3.12
CA ILE A 372 -5.09 -7.08 3.51
C ILE A 372 -4.81 -5.72 2.87
N GLU A 373 -5.07 -5.59 1.56
CA GLU A 373 -4.91 -4.34 0.82
C GLU A 373 -5.75 -3.22 1.44
N THR A 374 -7.01 -3.52 1.77
CA THR A 374 -7.91 -2.55 2.42
C THR A 374 -7.41 -2.14 3.80
N CYS A 375 -6.96 -3.09 4.63
CA CYS A 375 -6.35 -2.80 5.93
C CYS A 375 -5.12 -1.89 5.75
N GLU A 376 -4.34 -2.17 4.73
CA GLU A 376 -3.18 -1.38 4.40
C GLU A 376 -3.54 0.04 3.90
N MET A 377 -4.55 0.19 3.04
CA MET A 377 -5.02 1.49 2.57
C MET A 377 -5.59 2.35 3.69
N LEU A 378 -6.31 1.73 4.62
CA LEU A 378 -6.88 2.39 5.81
C LEU A 378 -5.86 2.61 6.93
N ASN A 379 -4.67 2.04 6.83
CA ASN A 379 -3.63 2.09 7.87
C ASN A 379 -4.09 1.52 9.21
N VAL A 380 -4.73 0.35 9.19
CA VAL A 380 -5.27 -0.30 10.38
C VAL A 380 -4.66 -1.69 10.59
N GLY A 381 -4.56 -2.12 11.84
CA GLY A 381 -4.17 -3.49 12.19
C GLY A 381 -5.34 -4.45 12.04
N HIS A 382 -5.06 -5.71 11.70
CA HIS A 382 -6.08 -6.73 11.50
C HIS A 382 -6.92 -7.01 12.74
N ASP A 383 -6.38 -6.77 13.93
CA ASP A 383 -7.04 -6.88 15.22
C ASP A 383 -8.17 -5.87 15.44
N SER A 384 -8.14 -4.75 14.74
CA SER A 384 -9.15 -3.70 14.78
C SER A 384 -10.18 -3.77 13.66
N VAL A 385 -10.14 -4.84 12.85
CA VAL A 385 -10.98 -5.02 11.66
C VAL A 385 -11.98 -6.14 11.89
N VAL A 386 -13.22 -5.88 11.48
CA VAL A 386 -14.29 -6.88 11.35
C VAL A 386 -14.65 -6.98 9.88
N TYR A 387 -14.65 -8.18 9.31
CA TYR A 387 -15.08 -8.45 7.95
C TYR A 387 -16.40 -9.20 7.93
N VAL A 388 -17.34 -8.74 7.14
CA VAL A 388 -18.72 -9.29 7.03
C VAL A 388 -18.94 -9.71 5.58
N GLY A 389 -19.37 -10.94 5.36
CA GLY A 389 -19.72 -11.45 4.03
C GLY A 389 -20.68 -12.62 4.10
N ASP A 390 -21.40 -12.88 3.00
CA ASP A 390 -22.50 -13.86 2.90
C ASP A 390 -22.11 -15.16 2.17
N ASN A 391 -20.83 -15.30 1.81
CA ASN A 391 -20.36 -16.45 1.06
C ASN A 391 -19.24 -17.20 1.80
N VAL A 392 -19.06 -18.49 1.49
CA VAL A 392 -17.95 -19.32 1.97
C VAL A 392 -16.60 -18.68 1.66
N SER A 393 -16.43 -18.13 0.45
CA SER A 393 -15.20 -17.46 0.02
C SER A 393 -14.87 -16.21 0.86
N ASP A 394 -15.88 -15.52 1.39
CA ASP A 394 -15.71 -14.38 2.30
C ASP A 394 -15.17 -14.83 3.65
N VAL A 395 -15.80 -15.86 4.21
CA VAL A 395 -15.37 -16.41 5.50
C VAL A 395 -13.93 -16.89 5.41
N GLN A 396 -13.58 -17.62 4.35
CA GLN A 396 -12.21 -18.09 4.11
C GLN A 396 -11.23 -16.91 3.94
N ALA A 397 -11.60 -15.89 3.16
CA ALA A 397 -10.76 -14.70 2.94
C ALA A 397 -10.51 -13.94 4.25
N GLY A 398 -11.55 -13.72 5.07
CA GLY A 398 -11.43 -13.06 6.37
C GLY A 398 -10.53 -13.82 7.34
N LYS A 399 -10.71 -15.14 7.44
CA LYS A 399 -9.85 -16.03 8.26
C LYS A 399 -8.41 -16.03 7.78
N ASN A 400 -8.19 -16.13 6.46
CA ASN A 400 -6.85 -16.10 5.87
C ASN A 400 -6.16 -14.74 6.07
N ALA A 401 -6.93 -13.65 6.15
CA ALA A 401 -6.43 -12.33 6.48
C ALA A 401 -6.14 -12.15 7.97
N GLY A 402 -6.63 -13.04 8.85
CA GLY A 402 -6.47 -12.93 10.29
C GLY A 402 -7.32 -11.81 10.91
N VAL A 403 -8.43 -11.43 10.29
CA VAL A 403 -9.39 -10.46 10.82
C VAL A 403 -10.56 -11.16 11.51
N TYR A 404 -11.28 -10.44 12.38
CA TYR A 404 -12.51 -10.96 12.96
C TYR A 404 -13.57 -11.10 11.86
N THR A 405 -13.99 -12.32 11.61
CA THR A 405 -14.83 -12.65 10.45
C THR A 405 -16.24 -13.00 10.89
N VAL A 406 -17.23 -12.36 10.29
CA VAL A 406 -18.65 -12.57 10.52
C VAL A 406 -19.28 -13.15 9.25
N GLY A 407 -19.85 -14.34 9.36
CA GLY A 407 -20.65 -14.94 8.29
C GLY A 407 -22.08 -14.40 8.35
N PHE A 408 -22.52 -13.73 7.29
CA PHE A 408 -23.88 -13.22 7.17
C PHE A 408 -24.74 -14.24 6.43
N ILE A 409 -25.75 -14.79 7.12
CA ILE A 409 -26.61 -15.83 6.60
C ILE A 409 -27.88 -15.19 6.04
N THR A 410 -27.83 -14.84 4.77
CA THR A 410 -28.94 -14.26 4.02
C THR A 410 -29.90 -15.32 3.48
N ASN A 411 -29.44 -16.58 3.37
CA ASN A 411 -30.20 -17.72 2.90
C ASN A 411 -29.87 -18.95 3.76
N GLU A 412 -30.88 -19.64 4.28
CA GLU A 412 -30.71 -20.86 5.10
C GLU A 412 -29.98 -21.99 4.35
N GLU A 413 -30.07 -22.05 3.01
CA GLU A 413 -29.35 -23.04 2.21
C GLU A 413 -27.81 -22.86 2.29
N LYS A 414 -27.34 -21.64 2.59
CA LYS A 414 -25.92 -21.33 2.76
C LYS A 414 -25.41 -21.55 4.20
N ARG A 415 -26.32 -21.64 5.18
CA ARG A 415 -25.98 -21.70 6.63
C ARG A 415 -24.95 -22.77 6.94
N GLU A 416 -25.27 -24.02 6.58
CA GLU A 416 -24.41 -25.17 6.90
C GLU A 416 -23.00 -25.01 6.31
N LYS A 417 -22.90 -24.49 5.07
CA LYS A 417 -21.62 -24.26 4.39
C LYS A 417 -20.80 -23.15 5.04
N ILE A 418 -21.46 -22.05 5.46
CA ILE A 418 -20.82 -20.91 6.13
C ILE A 418 -20.35 -21.30 7.52
N GLU A 419 -21.19 -22.01 8.29
CA GLU A 419 -20.87 -22.46 9.65
C GLU A 419 -19.75 -23.52 9.66
N ALA A 420 -19.67 -24.37 8.62
CA ALA A 420 -18.60 -25.35 8.45
C ALA A 420 -17.20 -24.68 8.34
N GLU A 421 -17.14 -23.46 7.80
CA GLU A 421 -15.90 -22.67 7.74
C GLU A 421 -15.50 -22.06 9.09
N LYS A 422 -16.34 -22.16 10.11
CA LYS A 422 -16.08 -21.66 11.48
C LYS A 422 -15.65 -20.18 11.49
N PRO A 423 -16.50 -19.25 11.04
CA PRO A 423 -16.26 -17.82 11.26
C PRO A 423 -16.23 -17.51 12.78
N ASN A 424 -15.77 -16.32 13.15
CA ASN A 424 -15.76 -15.89 14.54
C ASN A 424 -17.18 -15.69 15.11
N ALA A 425 -18.12 -15.30 14.24
CA ALA A 425 -19.53 -15.22 14.53
C ALA A 425 -20.37 -15.43 13.26
N THR A 426 -21.63 -15.81 13.42
CA THR A 426 -22.64 -15.82 12.37
C THR A 426 -23.81 -14.95 12.80
N ILE A 427 -24.39 -14.23 11.84
CA ILE A 427 -25.58 -13.39 12.02
C ILE A 427 -26.59 -13.72 10.93
N SER A 428 -27.87 -13.60 11.21
CA SER A 428 -28.96 -13.76 10.24
C SER A 428 -29.67 -12.44 9.96
N ASP A 429 -29.51 -11.46 10.82
CA ASP A 429 -29.92 -10.07 10.62
C ASP A 429 -28.70 -9.18 10.79
N ILE A 430 -28.51 -8.23 9.87
CA ILE A 430 -27.35 -7.34 9.89
C ILE A 430 -27.30 -6.45 11.14
N THR A 431 -28.43 -6.20 11.79
CA THR A 431 -28.50 -5.43 13.05
C THR A 431 -27.78 -6.11 14.21
N GLU A 432 -27.65 -7.45 14.19
CA GLU A 432 -26.91 -8.22 15.18
C GLU A 432 -25.41 -7.84 15.20
N LEU A 433 -24.91 -7.32 14.07
CA LEU A 433 -23.54 -6.82 13.97
C LEU A 433 -23.25 -5.72 15.00
N LEU A 434 -24.18 -4.81 15.22
CA LEU A 434 -24.01 -3.72 16.19
C LEU A 434 -23.80 -4.27 17.61
N THR A 435 -24.57 -5.29 17.98
CA THR A 435 -24.45 -5.97 19.27
C THR A 435 -23.12 -6.69 19.42
N LEU A 436 -22.66 -7.37 18.36
CA LEU A 436 -21.35 -8.03 18.33
C LEU A 436 -20.20 -7.04 18.50
N LEU A 437 -20.30 -5.89 17.84
CA LEU A 437 -19.27 -4.84 17.92
C LEU A 437 -19.23 -4.20 19.31
N ASP A 438 -20.37 -3.96 19.94
CA ASP A 438 -20.44 -3.42 21.29
C ASP A 438 -19.85 -4.40 22.31
N ALA A 439 -20.13 -5.70 22.20
CA ALA A 439 -19.53 -6.73 23.02
C ALA A 439 -18.00 -6.82 22.83
N LYS A 440 -17.50 -6.71 21.58
CA LYS A 440 -16.06 -6.72 21.27
C LYS A 440 -15.33 -5.50 21.87
N HIS A 441 -15.97 -4.32 21.87
CA HIS A 441 -15.39 -3.13 22.50
C HIS A 441 -15.29 -3.24 24.02
N ALA A 442 -16.23 -3.92 24.66
CA ALA A 442 -16.13 -4.20 26.10
C ALA A 442 -14.89 -5.05 26.43
N TRP A 443 -14.52 -6.01 25.55
CA TRP A 443 -13.33 -6.86 25.76
C TRP A 443 -12.00 -6.13 25.52
N SER A 444 -11.97 -5.13 24.64
CA SER A 444 -10.75 -4.34 24.41
C SER A 444 -10.45 -3.33 25.53
N ASN A 445 -11.43 -2.95 26.30
CA ASN A 445 -11.26 -2.04 27.44
C ASN A 445 -10.81 -2.76 28.73
N ASP A 446 -10.95 -4.08 28.82
CA ASP A 446 -10.48 -4.89 29.95
C ASP A 446 -9.00 -5.31 29.84
N LEU A 447 -8.29 -4.90 28.76
CA LEU A 447 -6.88 -5.19 28.51
C LEU A 447 -5.99 -3.94 28.52
N ILE A 448 -6.45 -2.82 29.07
CA ILE A 448 -5.62 -1.63 29.36
C ILE A 448 -5.42 -1.57 30.91
#